data_878fe6775da0fdaebd67f9855fc86c22
#
_entry.id   878fe6775da0fdaebd67f9855fc86c22
#
_cell.length_a   1.000
_cell.length_b   1.000
_cell.length_c   1.000
_cell.angle_alpha   90.00
_cell.angle_beta   90.00
_cell.angle_gamma   90.00
#
_symmetry.space_group_name_H-M   'P 1'
#
loop_
_entity.id
_entity.type
_entity.pdbx_description
1 polymer ?
#
loop_
_entity_poly.entity_id
_entity_poly.type
_entity_poly.pdbx_seq_one_letter_code
_entity_poly.pdbx_strand_id
1 'polypeptide(L)'
;MLFRSIVNWDKTDKDVVVALIELRITPQRGEGFDKVAERIYKYPQVKSLYLMSGAYDLAVTIEGKSMKEVALFVAQKLAPMDSIISTATHFVLKKYKEEGIVFEDDEKDTRQVITL
;
A
#
# COMPACT_ATOMS: atom_id res chain seq x y z
N MET A 1 2.50 -18.75 9.99
CA MET A 1 2.35 -18.75 9.35
C MET A 1 2.64 -18.68 8.44
N LEU A 2 2.89 -18.88 7.94
CA LEU A 2 3.01 -18.76 6.99
C LEU A 2 2.50 -19.11 6.27
N PHE A 3 1.92 -19.44 6.25
CA PHE A 3 1.20 -19.54 5.60
C PHE A 3 0.45 -19.12 5.53
N ARG A 4 0.49 -19.07 6.25
CA ARG A 4 -0.54 -18.49 6.14
C ARG A 4 -0.81 -17.87 4.91
N SER A 5 -0.61 -17.19 4.66
CA SER A 5 -0.91 -16.57 3.50
C SER A 5 -0.52 -17.32 2.34
N ILE A 6 -0.05 -18.46 2.43
CA ILE A 6 0.40 -19.08 1.24
C ILE A 6 -0.65 -19.86 0.57
N VAL A 7 -1.48 -20.49 1.30
CA VAL A 7 -2.40 -21.41 0.69
C VAL A 7 -3.43 -20.71 -0.14
N ASN A 8 -4.00 -19.66 0.39
CA ASN A 8 -5.06 -19.01 -0.30
C ASN A 8 -4.68 -17.72 -0.90
N TRP A 9 -3.42 -17.43 -0.91
CA TRP A 9 -3.08 -16.12 -1.30
C TRP A 9 -3.27 -15.86 -2.78
N ASP A 10 -3.26 -16.89 -3.59
CA ASP A 10 -3.62 -16.70 -4.98
C ASP A 10 -4.95 -16.06 -5.14
N LYS A 11 -5.93 -16.61 -4.41
CA LYS A 11 -7.24 -16.10 -4.48
C LYS A 11 -7.31 -14.72 -3.90
N THR A 12 -6.62 -14.53 -2.81
CA THR A 12 -6.58 -13.24 -2.17
C THR A 12 -5.96 -12.20 -3.07
N ASP A 13 -4.91 -12.57 -3.76
CA ASP A 13 -4.27 -11.64 -4.65
C ASP A 13 -5.18 -11.20 -5.78
N LYS A 14 -6.02 -12.08 -6.24
CA LYS A 14 -6.94 -11.69 -7.29
C LYS A 14 -8.02 -10.76 -6.80
N ASP A 15 -8.35 -10.87 -5.53
CA ASP A 15 -9.45 -10.09 -4.99
C ASP A 15 -9.00 -8.82 -4.30
N VAL A 16 -7.71 -8.61 -4.19
CA VAL A 16 -7.19 -7.49 -3.41
C VAL A 16 -6.33 -6.61 -4.30
N VAL A 17 -6.60 -5.33 -4.21
CA VAL A 17 -5.79 -4.33 -4.89
C VAL A 17 -4.91 -3.66 -3.84
N VAL A 18 -3.63 -3.61 -4.12
CA VAL A 18 -2.67 -2.99 -3.21
C VAL A 18 -2.18 -1.70 -3.84
N ALA A 19 -2.14 -0.65 -3.05
CA ALA A 19 -1.68 0.65 -3.53
C ALA A 19 -0.65 1.20 -2.58
N LEU A 20 0.34 1.87 -3.14
CA LEU A 20 1.32 2.64 -2.39
C LEU A 20 0.98 4.10 -2.59
N ILE A 21 0.77 4.79 -1.50
CA ILE A 21 0.39 6.19 -1.54
C ILE A 21 1.52 7.00 -0.93
N GLU A 22 2.03 7.95 -1.68
CA GLU A 22 3.06 8.86 -1.19
C GLU A 22 2.41 10.17 -0.81
N LEU A 23 2.70 10.65 0.39
CA LEU A 23 2.08 11.84 0.91
C LEU A 23 3.12 12.90 1.23
N ARG A 24 2.85 14.12 0.80
CA ARG A 24 3.61 15.27 1.25
C ARG A 24 2.82 15.95 2.34
N ILE A 25 3.48 16.27 3.43
CA ILE A 25 2.81 16.70 4.62
C ILE A 25 3.42 17.97 5.16
N THR A 26 2.57 18.89 5.60
CA THR A 26 3.00 20.01 6.42
C THR A 26 2.38 19.83 7.78
N PRO A 27 3.16 19.46 8.79
CA PRO A 27 2.58 19.22 10.11
C PRO A 27 2.00 20.52 10.65
N GLN A 28 0.91 20.38 11.40
CA GLN A 28 0.34 21.52 12.06
C GLN A 28 1.26 21.97 13.17
N ARG A 29 1.17 23.24 13.50
CA ARG A 29 2.00 23.78 14.54
C ARG A 29 1.82 22.98 15.82
N GLY A 30 2.94 22.54 16.41
CA GLY A 30 2.91 21.82 17.65
C GLY A 30 2.57 20.35 17.54
N GLU A 31 2.26 19.85 16.34
CA GLU A 31 1.88 18.44 16.21
C GLU A 31 2.97 17.57 15.63
N GLY A 32 3.64 18.00 14.60
CA GLY A 32 4.67 17.18 13.99
C GLY A 32 4.08 16.05 13.17
N PHE A 33 4.96 15.21 12.65
CA PHE A 33 4.55 14.12 11.78
C PHE A 33 3.81 13.02 12.53
N ASP A 34 4.14 12.84 13.80
CA ASP A 34 3.56 11.74 14.55
C ASP A 34 2.04 11.84 14.64
N LYS A 35 1.53 13.04 14.82
CA LYS A 35 0.08 13.22 14.92
C LYS A 35 -0.61 12.90 13.61
N VAL A 36 -0.02 13.32 12.50
CA VAL A 36 -0.60 13.01 11.21
C VAL A 36 -0.58 11.52 10.97
N ALA A 37 0.55 10.88 11.26
CA ALA A 37 0.67 9.44 11.09
C ALA A 37 -0.36 8.70 11.92
N GLU A 38 -0.59 9.18 13.14
CA GLU A 38 -1.55 8.53 14.01
C GLU A 38 -2.96 8.56 13.43
N ARG A 39 -3.33 9.65 12.83
CA ARG A 39 -4.64 9.74 12.19
C ARG A 39 -4.75 8.78 11.02
N ILE A 40 -3.66 8.57 10.31
CA ILE A 40 -3.69 7.73 9.13
C ILE A 40 -3.71 6.25 9.47
N TYR A 41 -2.85 5.82 10.40
CA TYR A 41 -2.75 4.39 10.60
C TYR A 41 -3.94 3.80 11.38
N LYS A 42 -4.82 4.64 11.87
CA LYS A 42 -6.02 4.13 12.53
C LYS A 42 -7.03 3.56 11.55
N TYR A 43 -6.93 3.89 10.29
CA TYR A 43 -7.84 3.32 9.31
C TYR A 43 -7.49 1.86 9.05
N PRO A 44 -8.47 0.97 9.09
CA PRO A 44 -8.17 -0.45 8.88
C PRO A 44 -7.64 -0.77 7.49
N GLN A 45 -7.92 0.08 6.51
CA GLN A 45 -7.40 -0.15 5.17
C GLN A 45 -5.90 0.05 5.09
N VAL A 46 -5.31 0.77 6.04
CA VAL A 46 -3.88 1.05 6.03
C VAL A 46 -3.14 -0.15 6.58
N LYS A 47 -2.29 -0.72 5.75
CA LYS A 47 -1.54 -1.91 6.14
C LYS A 47 -0.14 -1.59 6.60
N SER A 48 0.42 -0.51 6.12
CA SER A 48 1.71 -0.06 6.61
C SER A 48 1.83 1.43 6.40
N LEU A 49 2.69 2.04 7.18
CA LEU A 49 2.90 3.48 7.11
C LEU A 49 4.32 3.75 7.55
N TYR A 50 5.08 4.44 6.71
CA TYR A 50 6.49 4.73 6.98
C TYR A 50 6.76 6.21 6.83
N LEU A 51 7.63 6.72 7.69
CA LEU A 51 8.17 8.06 7.51
C LEU A 51 9.38 7.93 6.59
N MET A 52 9.40 8.69 5.53
CA MET A 52 10.40 8.54 4.51
C MET A 52 11.24 9.79 4.40
N SER A 53 12.46 9.61 3.93
CA SER A 53 13.26 10.75 3.50
C SER A 53 13.14 10.85 1.98
N GLY A 54 13.23 12.07 1.47
CA GLY A 54 13.16 12.26 0.02
C GLY A 54 12.03 13.19 -0.35
N ALA A 55 11.47 12.97 -1.53
CA ALA A 55 10.48 13.87 -2.08
C ALA A 55 9.16 13.85 -1.34
N TYR A 56 8.85 12.73 -0.71
CA TYR A 56 7.59 12.58 0.02
C TYR A 56 7.91 12.24 1.47
N ASP A 57 6.97 12.57 2.34
CA ASP A 57 7.21 12.43 3.77
C ASP A 57 6.70 11.13 4.34
N LEU A 58 5.57 10.65 3.85
CA LEU A 58 5.00 9.39 4.34
C LEU A 58 4.70 8.49 3.17
N ALA A 59 4.86 7.20 3.39
CA ALA A 59 4.49 6.17 2.42
C ALA A 59 3.48 5.25 3.08
N VAL A 60 2.32 5.12 2.46
CA VAL A 60 1.21 4.34 3.01
C VAL A 60 0.91 3.19 2.08
N THR A 61 0.74 2.01 2.63
CA THR A 61 0.26 0.87 1.86
C THR A 61 -1.18 0.60 2.23
N ILE A 62 -2.05 0.57 1.22
CA ILE A 62 -3.48 0.40 1.41
C ILE A 62 -3.94 -0.77 0.58
N GLU A 63 -4.86 -1.54 1.12
CA GLU A 63 -5.48 -2.64 0.39
C GLU A 63 -6.96 -2.39 0.27
N GLY A 64 -7.50 -2.73 -0.89
CA GLY A 64 -8.93 -2.60 -1.13
C GLY A 64 -9.37 -3.64 -2.12
N LYS A 65 -10.66 -3.67 -2.41
CA LYS A 65 -11.21 -4.67 -3.30
C LYS A 65 -11.14 -4.24 -4.76
N SER A 66 -10.98 -2.97 -5.00
CA SER A 66 -10.90 -2.47 -6.37
C SER A 66 -10.08 -1.20 -6.38
N MET A 67 -9.61 -0.83 -7.56
CA MET A 67 -8.89 0.43 -7.69
C MET A 67 -9.78 1.59 -7.33
N LYS A 68 -11.07 1.48 -7.66
CA LYS A 68 -12.00 2.53 -7.34
C LYS A 68 -12.14 2.70 -5.84
N GLU A 69 -12.21 1.60 -5.11
CA GLU A 69 -12.33 1.67 -3.67
C GLU A 69 -11.13 2.36 -3.05
N VAL A 70 -9.93 2.02 -3.53
CA VAL A 70 -8.72 2.64 -3.02
C VAL A 70 -8.69 4.12 -3.37
N ALA A 71 -9.02 4.46 -4.60
CA ALA A 71 -9.02 5.85 -5.03
C ALA A 71 -10.01 6.69 -4.22
N LEU A 72 -11.17 6.12 -3.94
CA LEU A 72 -12.16 6.82 -3.13
C LEU A 72 -11.67 7.01 -1.70
N PHE A 73 -11.01 6.00 -1.15
CA PHE A 73 -10.45 6.11 0.19
C PHE A 73 -9.46 7.28 0.26
N VAL A 74 -8.56 7.36 -0.71
CA VAL A 74 -7.58 8.44 -0.72
C VAL A 74 -8.29 9.78 -0.85
N ALA A 75 -9.23 9.88 -1.78
CA ALA A 75 -9.91 11.14 -2.02
C ALA A 75 -10.76 11.60 -0.84
N GLN A 76 -11.36 10.66 -0.13
CA GLN A 76 -12.29 11.01 0.93
C GLN A 76 -11.66 11.06 2.30
N LYS A 77 -10.61 10.29 2.53
CA LYS A 77 -10.04 10.17 3.87
C LYS A 77 -8.67 10.81 4.00
N LEU A 78 -7.84 10.71 2.99
CA LEU A 78 -6.48 11.22 3.09
C LEU A 78 -6.34 12.61 2.51
N ALA A 79 -6.78 12.81 1.29
CA ALA A 79 -6.57 14.09 0.63
C ALA A 79 -7.21 15.27 1.36
N PRO A 80 -8.37 15.11 2.02
CA PRO A 80 -8.96 16.27 2.70
C PRO A 80 -8.29 16.67 4.00
N MET A 81 -7.36 15.87 4.51
CA MET A 81 -6.71 16.23 5.77
C MET A 81 -5.89 17.50 5.58
N ASP A 82 -6.00 18.41 6.54
CA ASP A 82 -5.37 19.70 6.43
C ASP A 82 -3.87 19.61 6.27
N SER A 83 -3.27 18.62 6.89
CA SER A 83 -1.81 18.50 6.87
C SER A 83 -1.27 17.92 5.58
N ILE A 84 -2.12 17.36 4.74
CA ILE A 84 -1.66 16.70 3.53
C ILE A 84 -1.69 17.68 2.37
N ILE A 85 -0.49 17.94 1.81
CA ILE A 85 -0.35 18.86 0.72
C ILE A 85 -0.67 18.20 -0.60
N SER A 86 -0.17 16.99 -0.79
CA SER A 86 -0.40 16.29 -2.04
C SER A 86 -0.28 14.79 -1.81
N THR A 87 -0.90 14.03 -2.70
CA THR A 87 -0.88 12.59 -2.67
C THR A 87 -0.50 12.07 -4.04
N ALA A 88 0.18 10.95 -4.08
CA ALA A 88 0.47 10.25 -5.33
C ALA A 88 0.18 8.78 -5.09
N THR A 89 -0.75 8.25 -5.87
CA THR A 89 -1.20 6.88 -5.70
C THR A 89 -0.59 5.99 -6.77
N HIS A 90 0.01 4.89 -6.35
CA HIS A 90 0.62 3.94 -7.25
C HIS A 90 0.01 2.58 -6.98
N PHE A 91 -0.56 1.95 -8.00
CA PHE A 91 -1.14 0.63 -7.82
C PHE A 91 -0.10 -0.43 -8.11
N VAL A 92 -0.07 -1.46 -7.29
CA VAL A 92 0.80 -2.59 -7.51
C VAL A 92 0.12 -3.48 -8.54
N LEU A 93 0.76 -3.63 -9.69
CA LEU A 93 0.16 -4.42 -10.75
C LEU A 93 0.55 -5.88 -10.65
N LYS A 94 1.74 -6.16 -10.15
CA LYS A 94 2.20 -7.53 -10.04
C LYS A 94 3.30 -7.58 -9.00
N LYS A 95 3.29 -8.61 -8.19
CA LYS A 95 4.33 -8.82 -7.22
C LYS A 95 5.25 -9.90 -7.74
N TYR A 96 6.54 -9.62 -7.75
CA TYR A 96 7.53 -10.62 -8.13
C TYR A 96 8.17 -11.25 -6.91
N LYS A 97 8.30 -10.49 -5.85
CA LYS A 97 8.92 -10.98 -4.63
C LYS A 97 8.45 -10.12 -3.48
N GLU A 98 8.16 -10.73 -2.37
CA GLU A 98 7.73 -9.98 -1.21
C GLU A 98 8.19 -10.67 0.04
N GLU A 99 8.84 -9.90 0.93
CA GLU A 99 9.33 -10.42 2.20
C GLU A 99 10.20 -11.64 2.01
N GLY A 100 11.06 -11.59 0.99
CA GLY A 100 11.96 -12.66 0.71
C GLY A 100 11.39 -13.83 -0.06
N ILE A 101 10.09 -13.79 -0.35
CA ILE A 101 9.44 -14.89 -1.05
C ILE A 101 9.21 -14.49 -2.49
N VAL A 102 9.65 -15.36 -3.40
CA VAL A 102 9.50 -15.12 -4.83
C VAL A 102 8.17 -15.71 -5.28
N PHE A 103 7.38 -14.90 -6.00
CA PHE A 103 6.14 -15.38 -6.56
C PHE A 103 6.40 -15.84 -7.98
N GLU A 104 6.11 -17.12 -8.27
CA GLU A 104 6.32 -17.65 -9.60
C GLU A 104 5.02 -17.70 -10.33
N ASP A 105 5.10 -17.43 -11.62
CA ASP A 105 3.91 -17.54 -12.41
C ASP A 105 3.54 -18.93 -12.55
N ASP A 106 2.38 -19.25 -12.30
CA ASP A 106 1.91 -20.50 -12.45
C ASP A 106 1.47 -20.80 -13.75
N GLU A 107 1.36 -20.21 -14.37
CA GLU A 107 0.81 -20.40 -15.46
C GLU A 107 1.54 -20.67 -16.46
N LYS A 108 1.92 -20.90 -16.12
CA LYS A 108 2.43 -21.08 -16.62
C LYS A 108 3.10 -21.39 -16.81
N ASP A 109 3.06 -21.37 -16.95
CA ASP A 109 3.69 -21.51 -17.03
C ASP A 109 4.41 -21.76 -17.01
N THR A 110 4.47 -21.84 -17.00
CA THR A 110 5.22 -21.84 -16.71
C THR A 110 6.11 -22.21 -16.60
N ARG A 111 6.40 -22.41 -16.69
CA ARG A 111 7.22 -22.60 -16.40
C ARG A 111 8.20 -22.24 -16.56
N GLN A 112 8.44 -22.04 -16.82
CA GLN A 112 9.28 -21.63 -16.81
C GLN A 112 10.00 -20.94 -16.53
N VAL A 113 9.98 -20.67 -16.62
CA VAL A 113 10.46 -19.97 -16.30
C VAL A 113 11.16 -19.61 -15.68
N ILE A 114 11.37 -19.57 -15.49
CA ILE A 114 11.89 -19.30 -14.82
C ILE A 114 12.80 -19.21 -14.33
N THR A 115 13.28 -19.21 -14.37
CA THR A 115 13.95 -19.27 -13.81
C THR A 115 14.65 -18.70 -13.42
N LEU A 116 14.82 -18.25 -13.33
CA LEU A 116 15.39 -17.79 -12.94
C LEU A 116 15.83 -17.68 -12.45
#